data_f776ea29c6ac38ebde8f4ed1c44f1950
#
_entry.id   f776ea29c6ac38ebde8f4ed1c44f1950
#
_cell.length_a   1.000
_cell.length_b   1.000
_cell.length_c   1.000
_cell.angle_alpha   90.00
_cell.angle_beta   90.00
_cell.angle_gamma   90.00
#
_symmetry.space_group_name_H-M   'P 1'
#
loop_
_entity.id
_entity.type
_entity.pdbx_description
1 polymer ?
#
loop_
_entity_poly.entity_id
_entity_poly.type
_entity_poly.pdbx_seq_one_letter_code
_entity_poly.pdbx_strand_id
1 'polypeptide(L)'
;MSTPPVPEADSEIKNPEIVGVTRLEDRVELNLVIPATLLYFRGHFPNFPILPGIVQLDWAIQYGKQHFALGAISPTTLRIKFRKPIRPNHRVTLSLKHLRVRNSLEFNYTDAEGACSSGQIGIEPP
;
A
#
# COMPACT_ATOMS: atom_id res chain seq x y z
N MET A 1 -25.82 -16.72 29.24
CA MET A 1 -24.56 -16.01 29.09
C MET A 1 -24.37 -15.61 27.66
N SER A 2 -24.04 -14.40 27.47
CA SER A 2 -23.77 -13.95 26.12
C SER A 2 -22.36 -14.32 25.74
N THR A 3 -22.20 -14.89 24.59
CA THR A 3 -20.89 -14.99 24.00
C THR A 3 -20.43 -13.58 23.61
N PRO A 4 -19.17 -13.30 23.78
CA PRO A 4 -18.67 -12.06 23.26
C PRO A 4 -18.95 -12.02 21.76
N PRO A 5 -19.22 -10.86 21.23
CA PRO A 5 -19.40 -10.75 19.80
C PRO A 5 -18.17 -11.34 19.13
N VAL A 6 -18.40 -12.00 18.05
CA VAL A 6 -17.32 -12.56 17.27
C VAL A 6 -16.97 -11.55 16.22
N PRO A 7 -15.96 -10.77 16.45
CA PRO A 7 -15.69 -9.63 15.60
C PRO A 7 -14.78 -9.96 14.45
N GLU A 8 -14.82 -11.18 13.94
CA GLU A 8 -13.87 -11.56 12.91
C GLU A 8 -13.89 -10.58 11.75
N ALA A 9 -15.08 -10.22 11.30
CA ALA A 9 -15.18 -9.26 10.21
C ALA A 9 -14.68 -7.89 10.63
N ASP A 10 -14.94 -7.51 11.89
CA ASP A 10 -14.57 -6.19 12.38
C ASP A 10 -13.12 -6.14 12.86
N SER A 11 -12.59 -7.30 13.29
CA SER A 11 -11.22 -7.36 13.79
C SER A 11 -10.22 -7.74 12.73
N GLU A 12 -10.66 -8.03 11.53
CA GLU A 12 -9.73 -8.32 10.44
C GLU A 12 -8.95 -7.08 10.06
N ILE A 13 -7.63 -7.20 10.16
CA ILE A 13 -6.75 -6.10 9.85
C ILE A 13 -6.39 -6.15 8.37
N LYS A 14 -6.73 -5.09 7.66
CA LYS A 14 -6.52 -4.99 6.21
C LYS A 14 -5.59 -3.86 5.82
N ASN A 15 -5.17 -3.05 6.77
CA ASN A 15 -4.36 -1.87 6.52
C ASN A 15 -3.06 -1.93 7.30
N PRO A 16 -2.02 -1.25 6.82
CA PRO A 16 -0.79 -1.13 7.58
C PRO A 16 -1.00 -0.17 8.75
N GLU A 17 -0.08 -0.21 9.68
CA GLU A 17 -0.01 0.82 10.71
C GLU A 17 0.80 1.98 10.16
N ILE A 18 0.21 3.17 10.13
CA ILE A 18 0.90 4.38 9.68
C ILE A 18 1.54 5.02 10.90
N VAL A 19 2.86 5.00 10.94
CA VAL A 19 3.61 5.56 12.07
C VAL A 19 4.22 6.92 11.79
N GLY A 20 4.09 7.40 10.58
CA GLY A 20 4.56 8.73 10.22
C GLY A 20 4.11 9.12 8.83
N VAL A 21 3.93 10.42 8.62
CA VAL A 21 3.58 10.98 7.31
C VAL A 21 4.45 12.20 7.11
N THR A 22 5.16 12.25 5.99
CA THR A 22 5.97 13.40 5.62
C THR A 22 5.46 13.94 4.29
N ARG A 23 5.03 15.21 4.30
CA ARG A 23 4.61 15.87 3.08
C ARG A 23 5.77 16.69 2.55
N LEU A 24 6.16 16.39 1.33
CA LEU A 24 7.16 17.14 0.59
C LEU A 24 6.45 17.92 -0.52
N GLU A 25 7.17 18.79 -1.19
CA GLU A 25 6.55 19.65 -2.19
C GLU A 25 5.84 18.86 -3.29
N ASP A 26 6.42 17.77 -3.74
CA ASP A 26 5.93 17.01 -4.89
C ASP A 26 5.45 15.59 -4.54
N ARG A 27 5.54 15.19 -3.26
CA ARG A 27 5.18 13.84 -2.87
C ARG A 27 4.82 13.72 -1.40
N VAL A 28 4.28 12.57 -1.05
CA VAL A 28 3.98 12.22 0.34
C VAL A 28 4.68 10.91 0.64
N GLU A 29 5.31 10.84 1.80
CA GLU A 29 5.94 9.62 2.29
C GLU A 29 5.23 9.12 3.53
N LEU A 30 4.78 7.88 3.49
CA LEU A 30 4.08 7.23 4.59
C LEU A 30 5.01 6.18 5.17
N ASN A 31 5.33 6.30 6.45
CA ASN A 31 6.11 5.30 7.15
C ASN A 31 5.15 4.27 7.73
N LEU A 32 5.31 3.03 7.29
CA LEU A 32 4.37 1.96 7.59
C LEU A 32 5.04 0.84 8.38
N VAL A 33 4.29 0.27 9.30
CA VAL A 33 4.62 -1.02 9.90
C VAL A 33 3.58 -2.02 9.40
N ILE A 34 4.05 -3.15 8.94
CA ILE A 34 3.19 -4.18 8.37
C ILE A 34 2.80 -5.16 9.48
N PRO A 35 1.54 -5.13 9.95
CA PRO A 35 1.15 -6.00 11.05
C PRO A 35 1.21 -7.47 10.66
N ALA A 36 1.74 -8.29 11.55
CA ALA A 36 1.76 -9.75 11.33
C ALA A 36 0.35 -10.34 11.28
N THR A 37 -0.62 -9.61 11.82
CA THR A 37 -2.02 -10.04 11.89
C THR A 37 -2.84 -9.67 10.66
N LEU A 38 -2.22 -9.11 9.63
CA LEU A 38 -2.94 -8.78 8.40
C LEU A 38 -3.66 -10.01 7.85
N LEU A 39 -4.91 -9.79 7.47
CA LEU A 39 -5.72 -10.82 6.82
C LEU A 39 -4.98 -11.46 5.65
N TYR A 40 -4.25 -10.67 4.91
CA TYR A 40 -3.59 -11.09 3.66
C TYR A 40 -2.45 -12.08 3.86
N PHE A 41 -1.98 -12.25 5.10
CA PHE A 41 -0.95 -13.25 5.39
C PHE A 41 -1.54 -14.64 5.67
N ARG A 42 -2.84 -14.72 5.84
CA ARG A 42 -3.50 -15.99 6.14
C ARG A 42 -3.60 -16.86 4.90
N GLY A 43 -3.16 -18.09 5.00
CA GLY A 43 -3.32 -19.06 3.93
C GLY A 43 -2.38 -18.87 2.74
N HIS A 44 -1.55 -17.86 2.75
CA HIS A 44 -0.57 -17.65 1.68
C HIS A 44 0.83 -17.92 2.22
N PHE A 45 1.45 -19.00 1.70
CA PHE A 45 2.80 -19.36 2.07
C PHE A 45 2.99 -19.42 3.59
N PRO A 46 2.35 -20.40 4.29
CA PRO A 46 2.33 -20.39 5.76
C PRO A 46 3.70 -20.28 6.43
N ASN A 47 4.74 -20.81 5.78
CA ASN A 47 6.09 -20.75 6.30
C ASN A 47 6.87 -19.52 5.83
N PHE A 48 6.28 -18.74 4.92
CA PHE A 48 6.95 -17.59 4.34
C PHE A 48 5.92 -16.57 3.89
N PRO A 49 5.24 -15.93 4.84
CA PRO A 49 4.19 -14.99 4.47
C PRO A 49 4.77 -13.75 3.82
N ILE A 50 4.14 -13.35 2.73
CA ILE A 50 4.50 -12.12 2.01
C ILE A 50 3.24 -11.32 1.72
N LEU A 51 3.39 -10.01 1.65
CA LEU A 51 2.29 -9.12 1.30
C LEU A 51 2.01 -9.23 -0.20
N PRO A 52 0.77 -9.61 -0.58
CA PRO A 52 0.46 -9.74 -2.01
C PRO A 52 0.64 -8.43 -2.77
N GLY A 53 1.09 -8.55 -4.02
CA GLY A 53 1.28 -7.36 -4.85
C GLY A 53 0.01 -6.57 -5.08
N ILE A 54 -1.14 -7.25 -5.20
CA ILE A 54 -2.42 -6.55 -5.40
C ILE A 54 -2.77 -5.70 -4.17
N VAL A 55 -2.37 -6.11 -2.98
CA VAL A 55 -2.60 -5.34 -1.75
C VAL A 55 -1.70 -4.11 -1.72
N GLN A 56 -0.45 -4.27 -2.14
CA GLN A 56 0.47 -3.13 -2.24
C GLN A 56 -0.06 -2.07 -3.20
N LEU A 57 -0.61 -2.51 -4.33
CA LEU A 57 -1.25 -1.62 -5.29
C LEU A 57 -2.48 -0.94 -4.70
N ASP A 58 -3.33 -1.70 -4.03
CA ASP A 58 -4.56 -1.18 -3.44
C ASP A 58 -4.26 -0.10 -2.39
N TRP A 59 -3.28 -0.34 -1.53
CA TRP A 59 -2.85 0.65 -0.54
C TRP A 59 -2.33 1.91 -1.21
N ALA A 60 -1.53 1.77 -2.26
CA ALA A 60 -1.01 2.94 -2.99
C ALA A 60 -2.16 3.79 -3.54
N ILE A 61 -3.17 3.16 -4.11
CA ILE A 61 -4.35 3.86 -4.61
C ILE A 61 -5.13 4.50 -3.46
N GLN A 62 -5.37 3.76 -2.41
CA GLN A 62 -6.14 4.23 -1.26
C GLN A 62 -5.50 5.47 -0.64
N TYR A 63 -4.21 5.40 -0.35
CA TYR A 63 -3.52 6.53 0.27
C TYR A 63 -3.27 7.66 -0.72
N GLY A 64 -3.10 7.32 -1.99
CA GLY A 64 -3.03 8.35 -3.03
C GLY A 64 -4.29 9.20 -3.08
N LYS A 65 -5.45 8.57 -2.99
CA LYS A 65 -6.73 9.28 -2.96
C LYS A 65 -6.91 10.12 -1.71
N GLN A 66 -6.31 9.71 -0.60
CA GLN A 66 -6.39 10.47 0.65
C GLN A 66 -5.54 11.74 0.61
N HIS A 67 -4.43 11.71 -0.11
CA HIS A 67 -3.47 12.80 -0.09
C HIS A 67 -3.47 13.67 -1.33
N PHE A 68 -4.06 13.19 -2.41
CA PHE A 68 -4.14 13.94 -3.67
C PHE A 68 -5.56 13.92 -4.20
N ALA A 69 -5.92 14.98 -4.91
CA ALA A 69 -7.20 15.04 -5.61
C ALA A 69 -7.07 14.26 -6.92
N LEU A 70 -7.24 12.96 -6.85
CA LEU A 70 -7.11 12.09 -8.01
C LEU A 70 -8.45 11.90 -8.71
N GLY A 71 -8.41 11.78 -10.03
CA GLY A 71 -9.54 11.32 -10.80
C GLY A 71 -9.69 9.81 -10.71
N ALA A 72 -10.52 9.24 -11.55
CA ALA A 72 -10.72 7.80 -11.62
C ALA A 72 -9.42 7.09 -12.04
N ILE A 73 -9.24 5.88 -11.52
CA ILE A 73 -8.09 5.06 -11.90
C ILE A 73 -8.31 4.52 -13.30
N SER A 74 -7.28 4.65 -14.13
CA SER A 74 -7.30 4.08 -15.48
C SER A 74 -6.56 2.76 -15.50
N PRO A 75 -7.26 1.63 -15.64
CA PRO A 75 -6.60 0.32 -15.59
C PRO A 75 -5.72 0.02 -16.80
N THR A 76 -5.81 0.82 -17.85
CA THR A 76 -5.04 0.57 -19.07
C THR A 76 -3.59 1.02 -18.97
N THR A 77 -3.25 1.80 -17.94
CA THR A 77 -1.90 2.33 -17.78
C THR A 77 -1.38 1.94 -16.40
N LEU A 78 -1.10 0.66 -16.26
CA LEU A 78 -0.60 0.14 -15.00
C LEU A 78 0.75 -0.53 -15.25
N ARG A 79 1.77 -0.07 -14.52
CA ARG A 79 3.10 -0.66 -14.56
C ARG A 79 3.54 -0.93 -13.14
N ILE A 80 3.87 -2.16 -12.84
CA ILE A 80 4.32 -2.54 -11.50
C ILE A 80 5.59 -3.39 -11.64
N LYS A 81 6.54 -3.11 -10.77
CA LYS A 81 7.78 -3.86 -10.69
C LYS A 81 7.99 -4.32 -9.25
N PHE A 82 8.11 -5.62 -9.07
CA PHE A 82 8.39 -6.21 -7.75
C PHE A 82 9.85 -6.62 -7.69
N ARG A 83 10.55 -6.21 -6.62
CA ARG A 83 11.97 -6.49 -6.45
C ARG A 83 12.24 -7.44 -5.28
N LYS A 84 11.56 -7.23 -4.15
CA LYS A 84 11.66 -8.12 -3.01
C LYS A 84 10.38 -8.12 -2.21
N PRO A 85 10.09 -9.22 -1.50
CA PRO A 85 8.84 -9.34 -0.77
C PRO A 85 8.79 -8.41 0.45
N ILE A 86 7.58 -7.97 0.77
CA ILE A 86 7.27 -7.26 2.01
C ILE A 86 6.68 -8.29 2.96
N ARG A 87 7.20 -8.35 4.17
CA ARG A 87 6.91 -9.39 5.15
C ARG A 87 6.23 -8.86 6.40
N PRO A 88 5.66 -9.74 7.23
CA PRO A 88 5.12 -9.34 8.52
C PRO A 88 6.18 -8.60 9.36
N ASN A 89 5.71 -7.63 10.13
CA ASN A 89 6.55 -6.81 11.02
C ASN A 89 7.60 -5.97 10.30
N HIS A 90 7.53 -5.91 9.00
CA HIS A 90 8.44 -5.13 8.18
C HIS A 90 8.12 -3.63 8.31
N ARG A 91 9.15 -2.81 8.34
CA ARG A 91 8.99 -1.35 8.27
C ARG A 91 9.31 -0.93 6.85
N VAL A 92 8.35 -0.28 6.22
CA VAL A 92 8.52 0.19 4.84
C VAL A 92 8.03 1.62 4.72
N THR A 93 8.57 2.33 3.75
CA THR A 93 8.10 3.67 3.39
C THR A 93 7.37 3.56 2.06
N LEU A 94 6.14 4.03 2.04
CA LEU A 94 5.37 4.18 0.81
C LEU A 94 5.48 5.63 0.36
N SER A 95 6.15 5.86 -0.75
CA SER A 95 6.28 7.17 -1.35
C SER A 95 5.25 7.29 -2.48
N LEU A 96 4.46 8.34 -2.46
CA LEU A 96 3.42 8.61 -3.44
C LEU A 96 3.66 9.95 -4.10
N LYS A 97 3.60 9.97 -5.43
CA LYS A 97 3.80 11.18 -6.20
C LYS A 97 2.72 11.29 -7.28
N HIS A 98 2.04 12.41 -7.29
CA HIS A 98 1.03 12.67 -8.31
C HIS A 98 1.67 13.38 -9.49
N LEU A 99 1.84 12.67 -10.58
CA LEU A 99 2.43 13.20 -11.80
C LEU A 99 1.32 13.79 -12.67
N ARG A 100 1.00 15.06 -12.46
CA ARG A 100 -0.12 15.72 -13.12
C ARG A 100 0.03 15.78 -14.64
N VAL A 101 1.24 16.02 -15.11
CA VAL A 101 1.51 16.12 -16.54
C VAL A 101 1.23 14.80 -17.25
N ARG A 102 1.51 13.71 -16.57
CA ARG A 102 1.32 12.35 -17.12
C ARG A 102 0.02 11.70 -16.70
N ASN A 103 -0.81 12.40 -15.93
CA ASN A 103 -2.04 11.85 -15.37
C ASN A 103 -1.78 10.49 -14.73
N SER A 104 -0.83 10.44 -13.83
CA SER A 104 -0.48 9.18 -13.16
C SER A 104 -0.12 9.39 -11.71
N LEU A 105 -0.28 8.31 -10.94
CA LEU A 105 0.20 8.20 -9.57
C LEU A 105 1.37 7.26 -9.57
N GLU A 106 2.50 7.73 -9.08
CA GLU A 106 3.70 6.93 -8.94
C GLU A 106 3.82 6.48 -7.49
N PHE A 107 4.14 5.22 -7.28
CA PHE A 107 4.37 4.72 -5.93
C PHE A 107 5.69 3.95 -5.83
N ASN A 108 6.28 3.99 -4.66
CA ASN A 108 7.49 3.23 -4.33
C ASN A 108 7.38 2.74 -2.89
N TYR A 109 7.56 1.44 -2.70
CA TYR A 109 7.76 0.86 -1.38
C TYR A 109 9.25 0.61 -1.20
N THR A 110 9.80 1.14 -0.13
CA THR A 110 11.22 0.96 0.19
C THR A 110 11.38 0.58 1.65
N ASP A 111 12.44 -0.15 1.95
CA ASP A 111 12.87 -0.39 3.33
C ASP A 111 14.30 0.10 3.51
N ALA A 112 14.91 -0.22 4.64
CA ALA A 112 16.27 0.24 4.93
C ALA A 112 17.31 -0.26 3.92
N GLU A 113 17.00 -1.33 3.20
CA GLU A 113 17.92 -1.93 2.24
C GLU A 113 17.61 -1.58 0.79
N GLY A 114 16.57 -0.82 0.54
CA GLY A 114 16.24 -0.35 -0.80
C GLY A 114 14.84 -0.68 -1.26
N ALA A 115 14.65 -0.76 -2.55
CA ALA A 115 13.34 -0.89 -3.17
C ALA A 115 12.71 -2.27 -2.97
N CYS A 116 11.45 -2.28 -2.58
CA CYS A 116 10.63 -3.49 -2.49
C CYS A 116 9.75 -3.62 -3.74
N SER A 117 9.03 -2.56 -4.08
CA SER A 117 8.22 -2.52 -5.29
C SER A 117 8.02 -1.08 -5.72
N SER A 118 7.63 -0.91 -6.97
CA SER A 118 7.31 0.41 -7.51
C SER A 118 6.31 0.27 -8.63
N GLY A 119 5.66 1.37 -8.97
CA GLY A 119 4.75 1.35 -10.09
C GLY A 119 4.20 2.72 -10.44
N GLN A 120 3.50 2.73 -11.56
CA GLN A 120 2.75 3.89 -12.02
C GLN A 120 1.33 3.43 -12.35
N ILE A 121 0.38 4.22 -11.92
CA ILE A 121 -1.03 3.95 -12.09
C ILE A 121 -1.63 5.11 -12.88
N GLY A 122 -2.25 4.82 -14.00
CA GLY A 122 -2.91 5.84 -14.80
C GLY A 122 -4.11 6.43 -14.07
N ILE A 123 -4.25 7.74 -14.16
CA ILE A 123 -5.36 8.49 -13.59
C ILE A 123 -6.08 9.17 -14.74
N GLU A 124 -7.39 9.09 -14.77
CA GLU A 124 -8.15 9.80 -15.80
C GLU A 124 -8.05 11.30 -15.58
N PRO A 125 -7.93 12.09 -16.64
CA PRO A 125 -7.90 13.54 -16.48
C PRO A 125 -9.21 14.03 -15.87
N PRO A 126 -9.15 15.14 -15.14
CA PRO A 126 -10.34 15.70 -14.50
C PRO A 126 -11.39 16.16 -15.51
#